data_44b50a0aa59ab3b37018da50e492045f
#
_entry.id   44b50a0aa59ab3b37018da50e492045f
#
_cell.length_a   1.000
_cell.length_b   1.000
_cell.length_c   1.000
_cell.angle_alpha   90.00
_cell.angle_beta   90.00
_cell.angle_gamma   90.00
#
_symmetry.space_group_name_H-M   'P 1'
#
loop_
_entity.id
_entity.type
_entity.pdbx_description
1 polymer ?
#
loop_
_entity_poly.entity_id
_entity_poly.type
_entity_poly.pdbx_seq_one_letter_code
_entity_poly.pdbx_strand_id
1 'polypeptide(L)'
;MRLERAEVKFSFSQTRPFKRQKFQVKPEIITFREAKVDPTKPGKYVDVQEWNGLIAQTEVLLLDTRNHYETDLGTFDGAIVPGIERFSDFVTYVRENLDATKHQKVAMFCTGGIRCEKTSAFMLQEGFEEVYHLKGGVLKYLEQVPEHDSKWRGGCYVFDRRTSVGHEDFEG
;
A
#
# COMPACT_ATOMS: atom_id res chain seq x y z
N MET A 1 17.12 22.75 -2.21
CA MET A 1 16.87 21.29 -2.37
C MET A 1 16.30 21.09 -3.76
N ARG A 2 17.04 20.43 -4.66
CA ARG A 2 16.58 20.17 -6.03
C ARG A 2 15.68 18.95 -6.02
N LEU A 3 14.45 19.10 -6.48
CA LEU A 3 13.46 18.01 -6.62
C LEU A 3 13.63 17.20 -7.91
N GLU A 4 14.72 17.40 -8.65
CA GLU A 4 14.99 16.80 -9.97
C GLU A 4 15.02 15.26 -9.98
N ARG A 5 15.06 14.62 -8.80
CA ARG A 5 15.02 13.16 -8.63
C ARG A 5 13.82 12.69 -7.81
N ALA A 6 12.91 13.59 -7.43
CA ALA A 6 11.71 13.20 -6.71
C ALA A 6 10.64 12.77 -7.72
N GLU A 7 10.11 11.58 -7.53
CA GLU A 7 8.91 11.15 -8.25
C GLU A 7 7.73 11.98 -7.76
N VAL A 8 7.28 12.93 -8.57
CA VAL A 8 6.14 13.79 -8.24
C VAL A 8 4.87 13.13 -8.73
N LYS A 9 3.98 12.84 -7.80
CA LYS A 9 2.65 12.29 -8.09
C LYS A 9 1.62 13.41 -8.01
N PHE A 10 0.85 13.59 -9.08
CA PHE A 10 -0.27 14.51 -9.12
C PHE A 10 -1.57 13.74 -8.97
N SER A 11 -2.50 14.27 -8.19
CA SER A 11 -3.90 13.84 -8.15
C SER A 11 -4.79 15.07 -8.12
N PHE A 12 -5.99 14.95 -8.68
CA PHE A 12 -6.93 16.04 -8.80
C PHE A 12 -8.12 15.79 -7.88
N SER A 13 -8.79 16.86 -7.47
CA SER A 13 -9.99 16.81 -6.64
C SER A 13 -10.91 17.97 -7.03
N GLN A 14 -12.20 17.70 -7.13
CA GLN A 14 -13.20 18.73 -7.43
C GLN A 14 -13.31 19.79 -6.32
N THR A 15 -12.96 19.44 -5.09
CA THR A 15 -12.99 20.34 -3.95
C THR A 15 -11.61 20.43 -3.31
N ARG A 16 -11.35 21.50 -2.55
CA ARG A 16 -10.07 21.66 -1.83
C ARG A 16 -9.93 20.60 -0.73
N PRO A 17 -9.05 19.57 -0.90
CA PRO A 17 -8.98 18.44 0.02
C PRO A 17 -8.32 18.79 1.36
N PHE A 18 -7.42 19.78 1.41
CA PHE A 18 -6.70 20.18 2.62
C PHE A 18 -6.99 21.62 3.02
N LYS A 19 -7.10 21.89 4.34
CA LYS A 19 -7.28 23.24 4.88
C LYS A 19 -6.08 24.15 4.61
N ARG A 20 -4.87 23.59 4.67
CA ARG A 20 -3.62 24.34 4.50
C ARG A 20 -2.52 23.40 3.96
N GLN A 21 -1.58 24.00 3.25
CA GLN A 21 -0.35 23.34 2.86
C GLN A 21 0.56 23.19 4.09
N LYS A 22 1.17 22.01 4.27
CA LYS A 22 2.07 21.74 5.39
C LYS A 22 3.34 21.09 4.85
N PHE A 23 4.48 21.68 5.19
CA PHE A 23 5.80 21.09 4.94
C PHE A 23 6.40 20.68 6.28
N GLN A 24 6.91 19.47 6.36
CA GLN A 24 7.52 18.95 7.57
C GLN A 24 8.66 18.01 7.24
N VAL A 25 9.82 18.25 7.83
CA VAL A 25 10.94 17.32 7.82
C VAL A 25 10.79 16.39 9.02
N LYS A 26 10.78 15.09 8.78
CA LYS A 26 10.68 14.07 9.82
C LYS A 26 11.85 13.08 9.66
N PRO A 27 12.34 12.50 10.77
CA PRO A 27 13.35 11.44 10.71
C PRO A 27 12.85 10.22 9.94
N GLU A 28 11.55 9.98 9.99
CA GLU A 28 10.87 8.84 9.40
C GLU A 28 9.54 9.29 8.79
N ILE A 29 9.31 8.99 7.52
CA ILE A 29 8.08 9.41 6.83
C ILE A 29 6.84 8.73 7.42
N ILE A 30 6.99 7.46 7.80
CA ILE A 30 5.99 6.65 8.50
C ILE A 30 6.68 5.89 9.62
N THR A 31 6.14 5.95 10.82
CA THR A 31 6.69 5.27 12.00
C THR A 31 6.47 3.77 11.90
N PHE A 32 7.55 3.02 11.81
CA PHE A 32 7.52 1.56 11.71
C PHE A 32 8.10 0.87 12.96
N ARG A 33 8.86 1.60 13.80
CA ARG A 33 9.53 1.13 15.02
C ARG A 33 10.58 0.03 14.81
N GLU A 34 10.89 -0.33 13.58
CA GLU A 34 11.94 -1.27 13.26
C GLU A 34 13.15 -0.52 12.70
N ALA A 35 14.08 -0.19 13.58
CA ALA A 35 15.23 0.68 13.29
C ALA A 35 16.21 0.09 12.26
N LYS A 36 16.15 -1.22 11.98
CA LYS A 36 17.11 -1.90 11.11
C LYS A 36 16.62 -2.09 9.67
N VAL A 37 15.40 -1.67 9.35
CA VAL A 37 14.87 -1.79 8.00
C VAL A 37 15.56 -0.80 7.08
N ASP A 38 16.20 -1.31 6.02
CA ASP A 38 16.79 -0.49 4.97
C ASP A 38 15.74 -0.21 3.87
N PRO A 39 15.13 0.99 3.85
CA PRO A 39 14.08 1.32 2.87
C PRO A 39 14.63 1.50 1.44
N THR A 40 15.95 1.47 1.25
CA THR A 40 16.57 1.55 -0.09
C THR A 40 16.57 0.20 -0.82
N LYS A 41 16.19 -0.88 -0.13
CA LYS A 41 16.10 -2.24 -0.66
C LYS A 41 14.68 -2.79 -0.50
N PRO A 42 13.66 -2.13 -1.06
CA PRO A 42 12.30 -2.62 -1.00
C PRO A 42 12.12 -3.87 -1.87
N GLY A 43 10.98 -4.54 -1.72
CA GLY A 43 10.53 -5.57 -2.63
C GLY A 43 10.33 -5.03 -4.06
N LYS A 44 9.95 -5.90 -4.97
CA LYS A 44 9.75 -5.56 -6.37
C LYS A 44 8.48 -4.73 -6.56
N TYR A 45 8.60 -3.59 -7.24
CA TYR A 45 7.44 -2.81 -7.68
C TYR A 45 6.69 -3.53 -8.80
N VAL A 46 5.37 -3.56 -8.70
CA VAL A 46 4.49 -4.08 -9.74
C VAL A 46 3.61 -2.95 -10.25
N ASP A 47 3.63 -2.71 -11.55
CA ASP A 47 2.77 -1.71 -12.15
C ASP A 47 1.30 -2.16 -12.13
N VAL A 48 0.39 -1.18 -12.16
CA VAL A 48 -1.06 -1.41 -12.05
C VAL A 48 -1.58 -2.41 -13.10
N GLN A 49 -1.03 -2.36 -14.31
CA GLN A 49 -1.43 -3.22 -15.43
C GLN A 49 -1.11 -4.71 -15.19
N GLU A 50 -0.08 -5.00 -14.40
CA GLU A 50 0.36 -6.36 -14.09
C GLU A 50 -0.26 -6.88 -12.78
N TRP A 51 -0.80 -5.97 -11.96
CA TRP A 51 -1.26 -6.27 -10.61
C TRP A 51 -2.33 -7.34 -10.54
N ASN A 52 -3.40 -7.22 -11.35
CA ASN A 52 -4.49 -8.20 -11.36
C ASN A 52 -4.00 -9.60 -11.74
N GLY A 53 -3.06 -9.70 -12.69
CA GLY A 53 -2.45 -10.97 -13.07
C GLY A 53 -1.59 -11.59 -11.96
N LEU A 54 -0.89 -10.77 -11.19
CA LEU A 54 -0.10 -11.24 -10.05
C LEU A 54 -1.00 -11.78 -8.93
N ILE A 55 -1.99 -11.00 -8.50
CA ILE A 55 -2.84 -11.37 -7.36
C ILE A 55 -3.85 -12.49 -7.67
N ALA A 56 -4.02 -12.85 -8.94
CA ALA A 56 -4.83 -14.00 -9.35
C ALA A 56 -4.09 -15.34 -9.23
N GLN A 57 -2.77 -15.33 -8.99
CA GLN A 57 -1.98 -16.55 -8.82
C GLN A 57 -2.26 -17.16 -7.44
N THR A 58 -2.55 -18.46 -7.40
CA THR A 58 -2.95 -19.15 -6.16
C THR A 58 -1.84 -19.25 -5.12
N GLU A 59 -0.59 -19.21 -5.54
CA GLU A 59 0.58 -19.22 -4.68
C GLU A 59 0.95 -17.85 -4.09
N VAL A 60 0.28 -16.78 -4.54
CA VAL A 60 0.54 -15.42 -4.05
C VAL A 60 -0.31 -15.12 -2.83
N LEU A 61 0.35 -14.83 -1.72
CA LEU A 61 -0.28 -14.26 -0.53
C LEU A 61 -0.52 -12.77 -0.76
N LEU A 62 -1.77 -12.35 -0.86
CA LEU A 62 -2.13 -10.93 -0.98
C LEU A 62 -2.33 -10.32 0.41
N LEU A 63 -1.58 -9.25 0.73
CA LEU A 63 -1.52 -8.67 2.07
C LEU A 63 -1.83 -7.17 2.06
N ASP A 64 -2.86 -6.77 2.78
CA ASP A 64 -3.17 -5.36 3.03
C ASP A 64 -2.33 -4.83 4.19
N THR A 65 -1.51 -3.81 3.96
CA THR A 65 -0.63 -3.26 5.00
C THR A 65 -1.23 -2.06 5.73
N ARG A 66 -2.53 -1.79 5.53
CA ARG A 66 -3.24 -0.66 6.11
C ARG A 66 -3.78 -0.99 7.50
N ASN A 67 -4.15 0.06 8.21
CA ASN A 67 -4.79 -0.08 9.51
C ASN A 67 -6.26 -0.52 9.36
N HIS A 68 -6.81 -1.09 10.43
CA HIS A 68 -8.17 -1.60 10.51
C HIS A 68 -9.22 -0.59 9.98
N TYR A 69 -9.22 0.65 10.47
CA TYR A 69 -10.19 1.66 10.04
C TYR A 69 -10.13 2.03 8.55
N GLU A 70 -9.02 1.73 7.86
CA GLU A 70 -8.88 1.91 6.42
C GLU A 70 -9.44 0.70 5.66
N THR A 71 -9.20 -0.51 6.18
CA THR A 71 -9.61 -1.77 5.54
C THR A 71 -11.11 -2.01 5.67
N ASP A 72 -11.76 -1.46 6.69
CA ASP A 72 -13.22 -1.52 6.86
C ASP A 72 -14.00 -0.83 5.74
N LEU A 73 -13.40 0.15 5.08
CA LEU A 73 -14.01 0.83 3.96
C LEU A 73 -13.85 0.09 2.64
N GLY A 74 -12.83 -0.75 2.51
CA GLY A 74 -12.59 -1.53 1.30
C GLY A 74 -11.20 -2.13 1.25
N THR A 75 -11.06 -3.20 0.46
CA THR A 75 -9.82 -3.93 0.22
C THR A 75 -9.88 -4.70 -1.11
N PHE A 76 -8.79 -5.33 -1.53
CA PHE A 76 -8.80 -6.24 -2.68
C PHE A 76 -9.45 -7.58 -2.34
N ASP A 77 -10.15 -8.16 -3.29
CA ASP A 77 -10.69 -9.53 -3.18
C ASP A 77 -9.57 -10.52 -2.81
N GLY A 78 -9.81 -11.32 -1.78
CA GLY A 78 -8.87 -12.34 -1.31
C GLY A 78 -7.68 -11.81 -0.50
N ALA A 79 -7.64 -10.53 -0.20
CA ALA A 79 -6.57 -9.96 0.63
C ALA A 79 -6.69 -10.43 2.09
N ILE A 80 -5.56 -10.79 2.67
CA ILE A 80 -5.43 -10.93 4.11
C ILE A 80 -5.35 -9.54 4.73
N VAL A 81 -6.25 -9.27 5.66
CA VAL A 81 -6.33 -8.03 6.43
C VAL A 81 -5.80 -8.30 7.84
N PRO A 82 -4.64 -7.74 8.23
CA PRO A 82 -4.04 -7.97 9.54
C PRO A 82 -4.86 -7.48 10.73
N GLY A 83 -5.82 -6.58 10.53
CA GLY A 83 -6.63 -6.01 11.62
C GLY A 83 -5.85 -5.14 12.61
N ILE A 84 -4.74 -4.53 12.16
CA ILE A 84 -3.86 -3.73 13.00
C ILE A 84 -4.43 -2.34 13.28
N GLU A 85 -4.32 -1.88 14.52
CA GLU A 85 -4.71 -0.53 14.92
C GLU A 85 -3.69 0.52 14.48
N ARG A 86 -2.42 0.15 14.46
CA ARG A 86 -1.30 1.01 14.09
C ARG A 86 -0.37 0.30 13.13
N PHE A 87 0.14 1.03 12.17
CA PHE A 87 1.12 0.49 11.21
C PHE A 87 2.35 -0.16 11.87
N SER A 88 2.76 0.31 13.04
CA SER A 88 3.85 -0.31 13.81
C SER A 88 3.55 -1.74 14.25
N ASP A 89 2.29 -2.13 14.35
CA ASP A 89 1.88 -3.45 14.82
C ASP A 89 2.03 -4.51 13.71
N PHE A 90 2.26 -4.07 12.47
CA PHE A 90 2.51 -4.94 11.32
C PHE A 90 3.72 -5.87 11.52
N VAL A 91 4.77 -5.41 12.18
CA VAL A 91 5.96 -6.22 12.50
C VAL A 91 5.59 -7.43 13.33
N THR A 92 4.84 -7.20 14.41
CA THR A 92 4.35 -8.26 15.29
C THR A 92 3.44 -9.22 14.54
N TYR A 93 2.50 -8.66 13.77
CA TYR A 93 1.59 -9.49 12.96
C TYR A 93 2.33 -10.46 12.03
N VAL A 94 3.32 -9.96 11.27
CA VAL A 94 4.09 -10.80 10.35
C VAL A 94 4.80 -11.93 11.08
N ARG A 95 5.49 -11.61 12.18
CA ARG A 95 6.26 -12.60 12.95
C ARG A 95 5.40 -13.68 13.63
N GLU A 96 4.18 -13.34 14.01
CA GLU A 96 3.28 -14.25 14.71
C GLU A 96 2.38 -15.06 13.77
N ASN A 97 2.07 -14.54 12.58
CA ASN A 97 1.01 -15.12 11.73
C ASN A 97 1.51 -15.59 10.36
N LEU A 98 2.67 -15.13 9.89
CA LEU A 98 3.18 -15.50 8.58
C LEU A 98 4.46 -16.33 8.70
N ASP A 99 4.58 -17.32 7.83
CA ASP A 99 5.71 -18.25 7.77
C ASP A 99 6.37 -18.13 6.39
N ALA A 100 7.59 -17.63 6.33
CA ALA A 100 8.33 -17.41 5.09
C ALA A 100 8.58 -18.71 4.31
N THR A 101 8.61 -19.86 4.99
CA THR A 101 8.77 -21.17 4.33
C THR A 101 7.51 -21.63 3.60
N LYS A 102 6.34 -21.15 4.01
CA LYS A 102 5.04 -21.49 3.41
C LYS A 102 4.58 -20.43 2.41
N HIS A 103 4.89 -19.17 2.69
CA HIS A 103 4.45 -18.03 1.90
C HIS A 103 5.63 -17.44 1.10
N GLN A 104 6.11 -18.20 0.11
CA GLN A 104 7.30 -17.80 -0.65
C GLN A 104 7.06 -16.56 -1.52
N LYS A 105 5.82 -16.35 -2.00
CA LYS A 105 5.46 -15.22 -2.84
C LYS A 105 4.39 -14.36 -2.17
N VAL A 106 4.72 -13.10 -1.90
CA VAL A 106 3.85 -12.14 -1.23
C VAL A 106 3.66 -10.90 -2.09
N ALA A 107 2.40 -10.52 -2.32
CA ALA A 107 2.03 -9.24 -2.93
C ALA A 107 1.37 -8.36 -1.88
N MET A 108 1.82 -7.12 -1.75
CA MET A 108 1.28 -6.21 -0.74
C MET A 108 0.92 -4.84 -1.31
N PHE A 109 0.00 -4.19 -0.64
CA PHE A 109 -0.46 -2.86 -1.04
C PHE A 109 -0.80 -1.98 0.17
N CYS A 110 -0.84 -0.67 -0.08
CA CYS A 110 -1.40 0.32 0.83
C CYS A 110 -2.02 1.45 0.01
N THR A 111 -2.54 2.49 0.65
CA THR A 111 -3.22 3.60 -0.01
C THR A 111 -2.39 4.26 -1.11
N GLY A 112 -1.14 4.66 -0.83
CA GLY A 112 -0.28 5.39 -1.78
C GLY A 112 1.08 4.75 -2.09
N GLY A 113 1.33 3.51 -1.61
CA GLY A 113 2.58 2.77 -1.85
C GLY A 113 3.69 2.98 -0.82
N ILE A 114 3.68 4.07 -0.05
CA ILE A 114 4.78 4.48 0.84
C ILE A 114 5.03 3.48 1.99
N ARG A 115 3.97 2.94 2.61
CA ARG A 115 4.11 1.92 3.66
C ARG A 115 4.77 0.66 3.12
N CYS A 116 4.42 0.28 1.90
CA CYS A 116 4.91 -0.95 1.27
C CYS A 116 6.42 -0.94 1.01
N GLU A 117 7.03 0.22 0.79
CA GLU A 117 8.49 0.30 0.66
C GLU A 117 9.20 -0.20 1.92
N LYS A 118 8.69 0.17 3.10
CA LYS A 118 9.23 -0.31 4.37
C LYS A 118 8.83 -1.75 4.70
N THR A 119 7.56 -2.08 4.53
CA THR A 119 7.08 -3.43 4.86
C THR A 119 7.68 -4.50 3.96
N SER A 120 7.87 -4.21 2.67
CA SER A 120 8.49 -5.17 1.76
C SER A 120 9.98 -5.40 2.09
N ALA A 121 10.71 -4.32 2.39
CA ALA A 121 12.10 -4.44 2.86
C ALA A 121 12.20 -5.24 4.17
N PHE A 122 11.28 -5.02 5.10
CA PHE A 122 11.19 -5.78 6.34
C PHE A 122 10.92 -7.27 6.06
N MET A 123 9.95 -7.61 5.22
CA MET A 123 9.62 -9.00 4.92
C MET A 123 10.78 -9.74 4.25
N LEU A 124 11.52 -9.08 3.36
CA LEU A 124 12.75 -9.65 2.79
C LEU A 124 13.79 -9.97 3.89
N GLN A 125 13.92 -9.12 4.92
CA GLN A 125 14.79 -9.37 6.07
C GLN A 125 14.30 -10.52 6.96
N GLU A 126 12.99 -10.72 7.07
CA GLU A 126 12.37 -11.84 7.79
C GLU A 126 12.41 -13.16 6.99
N GLY A 127 13.04 -13.17 5.79
CA GLY A 127 13.30 -14.38 5.01
C GLY A 127 12.26 -14.72 3.95
N PHE A 128 11.32 -13.82 3.65
CA PHE A 128 10.43 -13.98 2.49
C PHE A 128 11.22 -13.78 1.20
N GLU A 129 11.08 -14.65 0.21
CA GLU A 129 11.94 -14.66 -0.97
C GLU A 129 11.43 -13.72 -2.08
N GLU A 130 10.14 -13.82 -2.40
CA GLU A 130 9.51 -13.02 -3.45
C GLU A 130 8.49 -12.06 -2.87
N VAL A 131 8.90 -10.80 -2.66
CA VAL A 131 8.04 -9.76 -2.11
C VAL A 131 7.79 -8.69 -3.16
N TYR A 132 6.52 -8.51 -3.48
CA TYR A 132 6.03 -7.56 -4.47
C TYR A 132 5.16 -6.50 -3.80
N HIS A 133 5.14 -5.30 -4.37
CA HIS A 133 4.19 -4.28 -3.91
C HIS A 133 3.67 -3.39 -5.03
N LEU A 134 2.40 -2.99 -4.88
CA LEU A 134 1.68 -2.18 -5.86
C LEU A 134 2.28 -0.78 -5.95
N LYS A 135 2.83 -0.44 -7.11
CA LYS A 135 3.42 0.87 -7.39
C LYS A 135 2.35 1.96 -7.41
N GLY A 136 2.52 2.94 -6.53
CA GLY A 136 1.56 4.03 -6.36
C GLY A 136 0.32 3.67 -5.53
N GLY A 137 0.21 2.40 -5.07
CA GLY A 137 -0.84 1.94 -4.18
C GLY A 137 -2.24 1.91 -4.80
N VAL A 138 -3.24 1.77 -3.94
CA VAL A 138 -4.66 1.67 -4.32
C VAL A 138 -5.13 2.90 -5.08
N LEU A 139 -4.68 4.10 -4.72
CA LEU A 139 -5.09 5.33 -5.42
C LEU A 139 -4.72 5.30 -6.89
N LYS A 140 -3.51 4.84 -7.23
CA LYS A 140 -3.10 4.70 -8.63
C LYS A 140 -3.85 3.58 -9.34
N TYR A 141 -4.18 2.52 -8.62
CA TYR A 141 -4.99 1.42 -9.16
C TYR A 141 -6.39 1.90 -9.53
N LEU A 142 -7.09 2.60 -8.64
CA LEU A 142 -8.43 3.15 -8.89
C LEU A 142 -8.44 4.19 -10.04
N GLU A 143 -7.36 4.94 -10.20
CA GLU A 143 -7.19 5.92 -11.30
C GLU A 143 -7.01 5.24 -12.67
N GLN A 144 -6.39 4.06 -12.74
CA GLN A 144 -5.93 3.46 -14.00
C GLN A 144 -6.66 2.19 -14.41
N VAL A 145 -7.29 1.47 -13.48
CA VAL A 145 -8.04 0.25 -13.77
C VAL A 145 -9.51 0.58 -13.87
N PRO A 146 -10.16 0.29 -15.01
CA PRO A 146 -11.61 0.46 -15.14
C PRO A 146 -12.37 -0.35 -14.08
N GLU A 147 -13.51 0.16 -13.61
CA GLU A 147 -14.30 -0.48 -12.56
C GLU A 147 -14.67 -1.93 -12.87
N HIS A 148 -15.01 -2.23 -14.14
CA HIS A 148 -15.41 -3.58 -14.58
C HIS A 148 -14.25 -4.61 -14.51
N ASP A 149 -13.00 -4.16 -14.56
CA ASP A 149 -11.79 -5.01 -14.42
C ASP A 149 -11.23 -5.00 -13.00
N SER A 150 -11.80 -4.19 -12.12
CA SER A 150 -11.29 -3.96 -10.78
C SER A 150 -11.48 -5.19 -9.86
N LYS A 151 -10.42 -5.50 -9.13
CA LYS A 151 -10.43 -6.47 -8.01
C LYS A 151 -10.58 -5.78 -6.65
N TRP A 152 -10.65 -4.45 -6.64
CA TRP A 152 -10.91 -3.66 -5.45
C TRP A 152 -12.40 -3.68 -5.09
N ARG A 153 -12.71 -3.70 -3.78
CA ARG A 153 -14.07 -3.63 -3.25
C ARG A 153 -14.18 -2.51 -2.23
N GLY A 154 -15.25 -1.72 -2.34
CA GLY A 154 -15.54 -0.60 -1.45
C GLY A 154 -14.71 0.64 -1.74
N GLY A 155 -14.63 1.54 -0.75
CA GLY A 155 -13.89 2.79 -0.85
C GLY A 155 -12.46 2.68 -0.36
N CYS A 156 -11.57 3.51 -0.87
CA CYS A 156 -10.21 3.65 -0.36
C CYS A 156 -10.14 4.84 0.60
N TYR A 157 -9.79 4.58 1.86
CA TYR A 157 -9.59 5.64 2.85
C TYR A 157 -8.50 6.63 2.42
N VAL A 158 -8.79 7.91 2.52
CA VAL A 158 -7.84 9.00 2.28
C VAL A 158 -7.76 9.93 3.48
N PHE A 159 -6.54 10.46 3.74
CA PHE A 159 -6.24 11.27 4.92
C PHE A 159 -6.56 12.77 4.70
N ASP A 160 -7.64 13.05 3.98
CA ASP A 160 -8.11 14.41 3.71
C ASP A 160 -9.62 14.54 3.99
N ARG A 161 -10.25 15.62 3.53
CA ARG A 161 -11.67 15.92 3.82
C ARG A 161 -12.66 14.99 3.13
N ARG A 162 -12.22 14.22 2.14
CA ARG A 162 -13.09 13.29 1.40
C ARG A 162 -13.40 12.03 2.20
N THR A 163 -12.50 11.65 3.12
CA THR A 163 -12.53 10.43 3.93
C THR A 163 -12.32 9.16 3.11
N SER A 164 -12.98 9.01 1.99
CA SER A 164 -12.90 7.86 1.09
C SER A 164 -12.99 8.30 -0.36
N VAL A 165 -12.39 7.52 -1.26
CA VAL A 165 -12.52 7.66 -2.72
C VAL A 165 -12.76 6.29 -3.35
N GLY A 166 -13.50 6.26 -4.46
CA GLY A 166 -13.77 5.09 -5.29
C GLY A 166 -13.37 5.33 -6.74
N HIS A 167 -13.76 4.44 -7.66
CA HIS A 167 -13.53 4.61 -9.10
C HIS A 167 -14.22 5.87 -9.64
N GLU A 168 -15.41 6.16 -9.14
CA GLU A 168 -16.23 7.33 -9.51
C GLU A 168 -15.53 8.67 -9.29
N ASP A 169 -14.57 8.74 -8.39
CA ASP A 169 -13.80 9.96 -8.12
C ASP A 169 -12.70 10.23 -9.15
N PHE A 170 -12.40 9.25 -10.01
CA PHE A 170 -11.35 9.31 -11.04
C PHE A 170 -11.91 9.27 -12.47
N GLU A 171 -13.20 9.03 -12.65
CA GLU A 171 -13.90 9.11 -13.91
C GLU A 171 -14.16 10.59 -14.25
N GLY A 172 -13.32 11.20 -15.10
CA GLY A 172 -13.43 12.58 -15.51
C GLY A 172 -12.73 12.88 -16.82
#